data_bc0714dea33c7da91891a0ffeab45367
#
_entry.id   bc0714dea33c7da91891a0ffeab45367
#
_cell.length_a   1.000
_cell.length_b   1.000
_cell.length_c   1.000
_cell.angle_alpha   90.00
_cell.angle_beta   90.00
_cell.angle_gamma   90.00
#
_symmetry.space_group_name_H-M   'P 1'
#
loop_
_entity.id
_entity.type
_entity.pdbx_description
1 polymer ?
#
loop_
_entity_poly.entity_id
_entity_poly.type
_entity_poly.pdbx_seq_one_letter_code
_entity_poly.pdbx_strand_id
1 'polypeptide(L)'
;MPPGIKYTYLFEDYLAATRARAWNGVFGRHTHWIRYCIYAAIFLAIVGAQVILDYLKTKGSPDLRSAALTLAGFAGLMIVGWLLEWLIVRLAYRRSAVAGADLVLKFEADGVHWSMASHSGTYGWSGVRDVIRTPKRILLFISKSEALVLPRRAFASENAFAETARYAETQANPEARPL
;
A
#
# COMPACT_ATOMS: atom_id res chain seq x y z
N MET A 1 -12.44 1.91 -26.38
CA MET A 1 -11.82 2.79 -25.37
C MET A 1 -12.74 2.95 -24.20
N PRO A 2 -12.27 2.79 -22.95
CA PRO A 2 -13.10 3.03 -21.78
C PRO A 2 -13.57 4.50 -21.72
N PRO A 3 -14.77 4.78 -21.21
CA PRO A 3 -15.22 6.14 -21.02
C PRO A 3 -14.35 6.88 -19.98
N GLY A 4 -14.33 8.21 -20.07
CA GLY A 4 -13.63 9.02 -19.06
C GLY A 4 -14.24 8.77 -17.66
N ILE A 5 -13.37 8.63 -16.67
CA ILE A 5 -13.73 8.27 -15.30
C ILE A 5 -13.52 9.50 -14.43
N LYS A 6 -14.60 9.96 -13.77
CA LYS A 6 -14.54 11.07 -12.81
C LYS A 6 -14.84 10.57 -11.40
N TYR A 7 -13.98 10.93 -10.44
CA TYR A 7 -14.21 10.62 -9.02
C TYR A 7 -13.46 11.59 -8.10
N THR A 8 -13.95 11.73 -6.88
CA THR A 8 -13.27 12.49 -5.83
C THR A 8 -12.21 11.60 -5.15
N TYR A 9 -10.98 12.08 -5.04
CA TYR A 9 -9.87 11.36 -4.44
C TYR A 9 -9.98 11.40 -2.91
N LEU A 10 -10.24 10.25 -2.29
CA LEU A 10 -10.46 10.11 -0.86
C LEU A 10 -9.19 9.63 -0.12
N PHE A 11 -9.20 9.78 1.21
CA PHE A 11 -8.13 9.27 2.06
C PHE A 11 -7.85 7.77 1.86
N GLU A 12 -8.89 6.97 1.61
CA GLU A 12 -8.75 5.54 1.34
C GLU A 12 -7.94 5.25 0.07
N ASP A 13 -8.04 6.09 -0.95
CA ASP A 13 -7.31 5.96 -2.20
C ASP A 13 -5.84 6.34 -1.98
N TYR A 14 -5.61 7.42 -1.23
CA TYR A 14 -4.27 7.85 -0.83
C TYR A 14 -3.56 6.77 -0.01
N LEU A 15 -4.25 6.20 0.96
CA LEU A 15 -3.74 5.12 1.79
C LEU A 15 -3.42 3.87 0.94
N ALA A 16 -4.26 3.56 -0.05
CA ALA A 16 -4.03 2.47 -0.97
C ALA A 16 -2.80 2.70 -1.86
N ALA A 17 -2.65 3.91 -2.41
CA ALA A 17 -1.46 4.29 -3.17
C ALA A 17 -0.20 4.19 -2.32
N THR A 18 -0.24 4.70 -1.08
CA THR A 18 0.89 4.65 -0.15
C THR A 18 1.28 3.22 0.20
N ARG A 19 0.31 2.36 0.48
CA ARG A 19 0.55 0.94 0.76
C ARG A 19 1.06 0.19 -0.47
N ALA A 20 0.51 0.47 -1.65
CA ALA A 20 0.98 -0.13 -2.89
C ALA A 20 2.43 0.26 -3.20
N ARG A 21 2.82 1.53 -2.94
CA ARG A 21 4.20 2.01 -3.04
C ARG A 21 5.15 1.25 -2.12
N ALA A 22 4.77 1.08 -0.86
CA ALA A 22 5.55 0.32 0.10
C ALA A 22 5.70 -1.17 -0.31
N TRP A 23 4.74 -1.70 -1.04
CA TRP A 23 4.75 -3.08 -1.53
C TRP A 23 5.71 -3.32 -2.68
N ASN A 24 5.70 -2.42 -3.66
CA ASN A 24 6.56 -2.57 -4.85
C ASN A 24 7.99 -2.06 -4.62
N GLY A 25 8.22 -1.24 -3.57
CA GLY A 25 9.50 -0.54 -3.39
C GLY A 25 10.62 -1.37 -2.80
N VAL A 26 10.36 -2.33 -1.93
CA VAL A 26 11.42 -3.02 -1.16
C VAL A 26 11.38 -4.54 -1.28
N PHE A 27 10.22 -5.16 -1.44
CA PHE A 27 10.10 -6.61 -1.26
C PHE A 27 9.17 -7.34 -2.22
N GLY A 28 8.56 -6.70 -3.21
CA GLY A 28 7.63 -7.38 -4.13
C GLY A 28 6.30 -7.83 -3.50
N ARG A 29 5.48 -8.46 -4.31
CA ARG A 29 4.04 -8.72 -4.10
C ARG A 29 3.66 -9.56 -2.86
N HIS A 30 4.58 -10.33 -2.30
CA HIS A 30 4.29 -11.32 -1.23
C HIS A 30 4.82 -10.94 0.17
N THR A 31 5.43 -9.78 0.36
CA THR A 31 6.37 -9.57 1.47
C THR A 31 5.79 -8.84 2.69
N HIS A 32 4.50 -8.46 2.70
CA HIS A 32 3.90 -7.88 3.91
C HIS A 32 3.97 -8.85 5.10
N TRP A 33 3.58 -10.09 4.86
CA TRP A 33 3.63 -11.14 5.88
C TRP A 33 5.05 -11.43 6.35
N ILE A 34 6.02 -11.39 5.44
CA ILE A 34 7.43 -11.63 5.76
C ILE A 34 7.97 -10.57 6.74
N ARG A 35 7.62 -9.28 6.56
CA ARG A 35 8.02 -8.24 7.52
C ARG A 35 7.47 -8.51 8.91
N TYR A 36 6.18 -8.81 9.02
CA TYR A 36 5.57 -9.15 10.30
C TYR A 36 6.13 -10.45 10.88
N CYS A 37 6.39 -11.45 10.04
CA CYS A 37 7.04 -12.67 10.48
C CYS A 37 8.48 -12.42 10.98
N ILE A 38 9.25 -11.56 10.30
CA ILE A 38 10.59 -11.17 10.75
C ILE A 38 10.51 -10.45 12.09
N TYR A 39 9.60 -9.47 12.25
CA TYR A 39 9.45 -8.77 13.52
C TYR A 39 9.00 -9.70 14.64
N ALA A 40 8.06 -10.60 14.37
CA ALA A 40 7.63 -11.63 15.32
C ALA A 40 8.77 -12.58 15.68
N ALA A 41 9.57 -13.03 14.71
CA ALA A 41 10.70 -13.92 14.95
C ALA A 41 11.80 -13.26 15.78
N ILE A 42 12.17 -12.00 15.47
CA ILE A 42 13.14 -11.22 16.25
C ILE A 42 12.62 -11.06 17.68
N PHE A 43 11.35 -10.73 17.84
CA PHE A 43 10.75 -10.54 19.14
C PHE A 43 10.72 -11.83 19.96
N LEU A 44 10.30 -12.95 19.36
CA LEU A 44 10.32 -14.27 20.02
C LEU A 44 11.74 -14.67 20.42
N ALA A 45 12.75 -14.35 19.59
CA ALA A 45 14.14 -14.58 19.92
C ALA A 45 14.58 -13.76 21.15
N ILE A 46 14.18 -12.48 21.25
CA ILE A 46 14.50 -11.63 22.40
C ILE A 46 13.85 -12.16 23.68
N VAL A 47 12.56 -12.50 23.61
CA VAL A 47 11.83 -13.05 24.80
C VAL A 47 12.38 -14.41 25.18
N GLY A 48 12.67 -15.27 24.20
CA GLY A 48 13.30 -16.58 24.46
C GLY A 48 14.68 -16.45 25.11
N ALA A 49 15.49 -15.51 24.63
CA ALA A 49 16.80 -15.23 25.22
C ALA A 49 16.69 -14.73 26.67
N GLN A 50 15.72 -13.84 26.96
CA GLN A 50 15.44 -13.39 28.33
C GLN A 50 15.07 -14.56 29.24
N VAL A 51 14.13 -15.40 28.85
CA VAL A 51 13.68 -16.55 29.63
C VAL A 51 14.85 -17.52 29.90
N ILE A 52 15.69 -17.79 28.89
CA ILE A 52 16.87 -18.64 29.04
C ILE A 52 17.87 -18.04 30.02
N LEU A 53 18.17 -16.74 29.89
CA LEU A 53 19.10 -16.03 30.77
C LEU A 53 18.63 -16.02 32.22
N ASP A 54 17.34 -15.81 32.44
CA ASP A 54 16.75 -15.83 33.79
C ASP A 54 16.82 -17.25 34.39
N TYR A 55 16.53 -18.27 33.60
CA TYR A 55 16.67 -19.67 34.03
C TYR A 55 18.12 -20.01 34.42
N LEU A 56 19.10 -19.58 33.60
CA LEU A 56 20.52 -19.82 33.88
C LEU A 56 21.02 -19.10 35.13
N LYS A 57 20.52 -17.88 35.39
CA LYS A 57 20.93 -17.06 36.56
C LYS A 57 20.33 -17.58 37.86
N THR A 58 19.05 -17.94 37.85
CA THR A 58 18.31 -18.25 39.08
C THR A 58 18.29 -19.73 39.44
N LYS A 59 18.69 -20.62 38.47
CA LYS A 59 18.54 -22.10 38.56
C LYS A 59 17.14 -22.52 39.01
N GLY A 60 16.16 -21.66 38.79
CA GLY A 60 14.78 -21.82 39.20
C GLY A 60 13.80 -21.71 38.04
N SER A 61 12.51 -21.66 38.35
CA SER A 61 11.48 -21.42 37.34
C SER A 61 11.62 -20.02 36.73
N PRO A 62 11.47 -19.87 35.40
CA PRO A 62 11.53 -18.56 34.75
C PRO A 62 10.48 -17.61 35.29
N ASP A 63 10.84 -16.33 35.47
CA ASP A 63 9.88 -15.30 35.90
C ASP A 63 8.90 -14.97 34.78
N LEU A 64 7.77 -15.67 34.78
CA LEU A 64 6.69 -15.48 33.82
C LEU A 64 6.12 -14.05 33.86
N ARG A 65 6.26 -13.34 35.00
CA ARG A 65 5.78 -11.97 35.13
C ARG A 65 6.63 -11.01 34.30
N SER A 66 7.96 -11.15 34.32
CA SER A 66 8.85 -10.31 33.51
C SER A 66 8.64 -10.58 32.02
N ALA A 67 8.47 -11.84 31.61
CA ALA A 67 8.16 -12.20 30.24
C ALA A 67 6.82 -11.59 29.77
N ALA A 68 5.78 -11.65 30.62
CA ALA A 68 4.48 -11.05 30.32
C ALA A 68 4.55 -9.52 30.19
N LEU A 69 5.32 -8.83 31.01
CA LEU A 69 5.54 -7.38 30.93
C LEU A 69 6.28 -7.00 29.65
N THR A 70 7.27 -7.79 29.24
CA THR A 70 8.01 -7.57 27.99
C THR A 70 7.09 -7.74 26.77
N LEU A 71 6.23 -8.77 26.78
CA LEU A 71 5.21 -8.99 25.75
C LEU A 71 4.23 -7.83 25.69
N ALA A 72 3.71 -7.37 26.81
CA ALA A 72 2.77 -6.25 26.89
C ALA A 72 3.42 -4.94 26.40
N GLY A 73 4.67 -4.68 26.81
CA GLY A 73 5.44 -3.51 26.34
C GLY A 73 5.64 -3.51 24.83
N PHE A 74 6.01 -4.66 24.26
CA PHE A 74 6.16 -4.80 22.81
C PHE A 74 4.83 -4.61 22.06
N ALA A 75 3.76 -5.24 22.54
CA ALA A 75 2.43 -5.04 21.95
C ALA A 75 2.02 -3.56 21.97
N GLY A 76 2.29 -2.87 23.08
CA GLY A 76 2.09 -1.44 23.23
C GLY A 76 2.88 -0.64 22.18
N LEU A 77 4.17 -0.92 22.02
CA LEU A 77 5.01 -0.26 21.01
C LEU A 77 4.51 -0.51 19.58
N MET A 78 4.05 -1.71 19.27
CA MET A 78 3.47 -2.03 17.95
C MET A 78 2.19 -1.24 17.69
N ILE A 79 1.31 -1.11 18.69
CA ILE A 79 0.08 -0.32 18.58
C ILE A 79 0.42 1.16 18.38
N VAL A 80 1.35 1.71 19.16
CA VAL A 80 1.80 3.11 19.04
C VAL A 80 2.41 3.35 17.65
N GLY A 81 3.28 2.45 17.18
CA GLY A 81 3.86 2.54 15.83
C GLY A 81 2.81 2.54 14.73
N TRP A 82 1.81 1.67 14.83
CA TRP A 82 0.69 1.62 13.88
C TRP A 82 -0.17 2.90 13.91
N LEU A 83 -0.46 3.44 15.10
CA LEU A 83 -1.18 4.70 15.25
C LEU A 83 -0.41 5.89 14.68
N LEU A 84 0.91 5.95 14.92
CA LEU A 84 1.78 6.98 14.37
C LEU A 84 1.84 6.90 12.84
N GLU A 85 2.02 5.71 12.26
CA GLU A 85 2.00 5.53 10.81
C GLU A 85 0.67 6.03 10.23
N TRP A 86 -0.46 5.63 10.82
CA TRP A 86 -1.78 6.09 10.38
C TRP A 86 -1.92 7.61 10.47
N LEU A 87 -1.46 8.22 11.57
CA LEU A 87 -1.49 9.66 11.77
C LEU A 87 -0.63 10.41 10.74
N ILE A 88 0.60 9.93 10.50
CA ILE A 88 1.53 10.51 9.52
C ILE A 88 0.90 10.48 8.12
N VAL A 89 0.36 9.35 7.71
CA VAL A 89 -0.28 9.20 6.39
C VAL A 89 -1.51 10.11 6.30
N ARG A 90 -2.30 10.25 7.35
CA ARG A 90 -3.46 11.13 7.39
C ARG A 90 -3.07 12.61 7.30
N LEU A 91 -2.02 13.02 7.99
CA LEU A 91 -1.50 14.39 7.91
C LEU A 91 -0.92 14.68 6.53
N ALA A 92 -0.18 13.73 5.95
CA ALA A 92 0.35 13.85 4.59
C ALA A 92 -0.77 13.99 3.56
N TYR A 93 -1.83 13.18 3.67
CA TYR A 93 -3.03 13.34 2.83
C TYR A 93 -3.62 14.74 2.95
N ARG A 94 -3.89 15.23 4.17
CA ARG A 94 -4.48 16.56 4.37
C ARG A 94 -3.65 17.71 3.80
N ARG A 95 -2.33 17.53 3.71
CA ARG A 95 -1.40 18.52 3.13
C ARG A 95 -1.18 18.33 1.64
N SER A 96 -1.67 17.24 1.06
CA SER A 96 -1.50 16.97 -0.37
C SER A 96 -2.51 17.74 -1.21
N ALA A 97 -2.10 18.15 -2.40
CA ALA A 97 -2.97 18.82 -3.37
C ALA A 97 -4.12 17.93 -3.89
N VAL A 98 -4.02 16.60 -3.68
CA VAL A 98 -5.04 15.64 -4.12
C VAL A 98 -6.13 15.41 -3.08
N ALA A 99 -6.02 15.99 -1.88
CA ALA A 99 -7.00 15.77 -0.82
C ALA A 99 -8.39 16.34 -1.19
N GLY A 100 -9.35 15.45 -1.41
CA GLY A 100 -10.70 15.81 -1.80
C GLY A 100 -10.83 16.41 -3.20
N ALA A 101 -9.77 16.35 -4.02
CA ALA A 101 -9.81 16.85 -5.38
C ALA A 101 -10.62 15.91 -6.30
N ASP A 102 -11.37 16.52 -7.23
CA ASP A 102 -11.99 15.78 -8.32
C ASP A 102 -10.94 15.43 -9.35
N LEU A 103 -10.76 14.15 -9.57
CA LEU A 103 -9.85 13.59 -10.57
C LEU A 103 -10.63 13.06 -11.75
N VAL A 104 -10.25 13.49 -12.94
CA VAL A 104 -10.76 12.95 -14.20
C VAL A 104 -9.65 12.18 -14.88
N LEU A 105 -9.91 10.93 -15.23
CA LEU A 105 -9.01 10.06 -15.96
C LEU A 105 -9.62 9.71 -17.32
N LYS A 106 -8.84 9.83 -18.37
CA LYS A 106 -9.19 9.38 -19.72
C LYS A 106 -8.14 8.41 -20.21
N PHE A 107 -8.60 7.32 -20.79
CA PHE A 107 -7.75 6.29 -21.36
C PHE A 107 -7.75 6.48 -22.87
N GLU A 108 -6.62 6.88 -23.42
CA GLU A 108 -6.45 7.12 -24.86
C GLU A 108 -5.40 6.16 -25.43
N ALA A 109 -5.22 6.16 -26.73
CA ALA A 109 -4.29 5.25 -27.39
C ALA A 109 -2.82 5.50 -27.01
N ASP A 110 -2.49 6.76 -26.72
CA ASP A 110 -1.15 7.23 -26.34
C ASP A 110 -0.85 7.12 -24.84
N GLY A 111 -1.90 6.99 -24.00
CA GLY A 111 -1.67 6.93 -22.55
C GLY A 111 -2.90 7.20 -21.69
N VAL A 112 -2.62 7.44 -20.43
CA VAL A 112 -3.59 7.82 -19.40
C VAL A 112 -3.48 9.31 -19.14
N HIS A 113 -4.49 10.06 -19.55
CA HIS A 113 -4.60 11.48 -19.29
C HIS A 113 -5.33 11.69 -17.96
N TRP A 114 -4.75 12.49 -17.11
CA TRP A 114 -5.37 12.84 -15.82
C TRP A 114 -5.49 14.35 -15.68
N SER A 115 -6.56 14.80 -15.09
CA SER A 115 -6.77 16.21 -14.80
C SER A 115 -7.44 16.39 -13.44
N MET A 116 -7.00 17.38 -12.71
CA MET A 116 -7.58 17.95 -11.49
C MET A 116 -7.84 19.43 -11.75
N ALA A 117 -8.55 20.12 -10.85
CA ALA A 117 -8.92 21.52 -11.05
C ALA A 117 -7.76 22.45 -11.45
N SER A 118 -6.54 22.22 -10.96
CA SER A 118 -5.37 23.09 -11.16
C SER A 118 -4.21 22.43 -11.89
N HIS A 119 -4.27 21.12 -12.13
CA HIS A 119 -3.17 20.36 -12.70
C HIS A 119 -3.69 19.30 -13.65
N SER A 120 -2.95 19.06 -14.71
CA SER A 120 -3.21 17.96 -15.64
C SER A 120 -1.90 17.36 -16.12
N GLY A 121 -1.95 16.14 -16.60
CA GLY A 121 -0.79 15.47 -17.15
C GLY A 121 -1.19 14.21 -17.91
N THR A 122 -0.19 13.63 -18.57
CA THR A 122 -0.34 12.40 -19.35
C THR A 122 0.77 11.44 -18.96
N TYR A 123 0.39 10.19 -18.74
CA TYR A 123 1.34 9.09 -18.61
C TYR A 123 1.19 8.19 -19.84
N GLY A 124 2.21 8.19 -20.72
CA GLY A 124 2.24 7.26 -21.84
C GLY A 124 2.22 5.82 -21.38
N TRP A 125 1.62 4.92 -22.16
CA TRP A 125 1.54 3.49 -21.83
C TRP A 125 2.92 2.85 -21.62
N SER A 126 3.93 3.31 -22.33
CA SER A 126 5.32 2.88 -22.13
C SER A 126 5.86 3.18 -20.73
N GLY A 127 5.28 4.15 -20.03
CA GLY A 127 5.60 4.50 -18.65
C GLY A 127 4.81 3.71 -17.60
N VAL A 128 3.74 3.02 -18.00
CA VAL A 128 2.95 2.18 -17.09
C VAL A 128 3.64 0.84 -16.90
N ARG A 129 4.23 0.64 -15.74
CA ARG A 129 5.04 -0.55 -15.42
C ARG A 129 4.24 -1.78 -15.06
N ASP A 130 3.17 -1.59 -14.32
CA ASP A 130 2.32 -2.70 -13.86
C ASP A 130 0.89 -2.24 -13.63
N VAL A 131 -0.05 -3.15 -13.80
CA VAL A 131 -1.46 -2.94 -13.53
C VAL A 131 -1.92 -4.01 -12.55
N ILE A 132 -2.36 -3.60 -11.37
CA ILE A 132 -2.85 -4.51 -10.35
C ILE A 132 -4.34 -4.30 -10.15
N ARG A 133 -5.13 -5.30 -10.48
CA ARG A 133 -6.56 -5.32 -10.18
C ARG A 133 -6.80 -5.97 -8.81
N THR A 134 -7.58 -5.29 -7.99
CA THR A 134 -8.12 -5.81 -6.73
C THR A 134 -9.65 -5.72 -6.77
N PRO A 135 -10.39 -6.36 -5.87
CA PRO A 135 -11.86 -6.25 -5.84
C PRO A 135 -12.38 -4.81 -5.63
N LYS A 136 -11.57 -3.94 -5.05
CA LYS A 136 -11.97 -2.56 -4.69
C LYS A 136 -11.36 -1.48 -5.58
N ARG A 137 -10.31 -1.79 -6.37
CA ARG A 137 -9.57 -0.77 -7.13
C ARG A 137 -8.65 -1.35 -8.19
N ILE A 138 -8.32 -0.54 -9.19
CA ILE A 138 -7.23 -0.77 -10.13
C ILE A 138 -6.08 0.15 -9.75
N LEU A 139 -4.88 -0.36 -9.71
CA LEU A 139 -3.64 0.37 -9.44
C LEU A 139 -2.80 0.36 -10.70
N LEU A 140 -2.50 1.54 -11.24
CA LEU A 140 -1.60 1.72 -12.38
C LEU A 140 -0.27 2.24 -11.85
N PHE A 141 0.77 1.41 -11.89
CA PHE A 141 2.11 1.79 -11.44
C PHE A 141 2.86 2.50 -12.55
N ILE A 142 3.17 3.76 -12.32
CA ILE A 142 3.96 4.60 -13.23
C ILE A 142 5.46 4.46 -12.91
N SER A 143 5.77 4.29 -11.63
CA SER A 143 7.13 4.04 -11.14
C SER A 143 7.10 3.10 -9.94
N LYS A 144 8.28 2.75 -9.39
CA LYS A 144 8.35 1.98 -8.12
C LYS A 144 7.64 2.70 -6.96
N SER A 145 7.56 4.03 -7.01
CA SER A 145 7.04 4.87 -5.93
C SER A 145 5.77 5.62 -6.29
N GLU A 146 5.22 5.45 -7.48
CA GLU A 146 4.07 6.22 -7.95
C GLU A 146 3.03 5.32 -8.59
N ALA A 147 1.79 5.43 -8.11
CA ALA A 147 0.66 4.69 -8.63
C ALA A 147 -0.59 5.57 -8.70
N LEU A 148 -1.28 5.50 -9.83
CA LEU A 148 -2.64 6.00 -9.97
C LEU A 148 -3.62 4.96 -9.42
N VAL A 149 -4.58 5.41 -8.62
CA VAL A 149 -5.58 4.55 -7.99
C VAL A 149 -6.95 4.86 -8.59
N LEU A 150 -7.56 3.86 -9.21
CA LEU A 150 -8.93 3.94 -9.72
C LEU A 150 -9.84 3.13 -8.79
N PRO A 151 -10.60 3.79 -7.94
CA PRO A 151 -11.50 3.09 -7.03
C PRO A 151 -12.71 2.53 -7.78
N ARG A 152 -13.19 1.35 -7.39
CA ARG A 152 -14.35 0.72 -8.01
C ARG A 152 -15.59 1.62 -8.00
N ARG A 153 -15.77 2.46 -6.96
CA ARG A 153 -16.89 3.41 -6.86
C ARG A 153 -16.95 4.46 -7.99
N ALA A 154 -15.84 4.64 -8.73
CA ALA A 154 -15.78 5.55 -9.86
C ALA A 154 -16.44 4.99 -11.13
N PHE A 155 -16.79 3.71 -11.13
CA PHE A 155 -17.35 3.01 -12.29
C PHE A 155 -18.84 2.75 -12.12
N ALA A 156 -19.60 2.91 -13.20
CA ALA A 156 -21.03 2.69 -13.20
C ALA A 156 -21.43 1.23 -13.01
N SER A 157 -20.55 0.28 -13.41
CA SER A 157 -20.79 -1.15 -13.31
C SER A 157 -19.51 -1.96 -13.08
N GLU A 158 -19.68 -3.22 -12.64
CA GLU A 158 -18.57 -4.18 -12.54
C GLU A 158 -17.94 -4.47 -13.90
N ASN A 159 -18.75 -4.55 -14.94
CA ASN A 159 -18.26 -4.78 -16.29
C ASN A 159 -17.35 -3.64 -16.76
N ALA A 160 -17.77 -2.39 -16.57
CA ALA A 160 -16.95 -1.22 -16.91
C ALA A 160 -15.63 -1.21 -16.15
N PHE A 161 -15.64 -1.58 -14.86
CA PHE A 161 -14.44 -1.73 -14.05
C PHE A 161 -13.51 -2.83 -14.59
N ALA A 162 -14.08 -4.00 -14.91
CA ALA A 162 -13.32 -5.13 -15.45
C ALA A 162 -12.74 -4.85 -16.84
N GLU A 163 -13.51 -4.20 -17.72
CA GLU A 163 -13.06 -3.81 -19.06
C GLU A 163 -11.94 -2.80 -19.01
N THR A 164 -12.04 -1.79 -18.12
CA THR A 164 -10.98 -0.81 -17.94
C THR A 164 -9.70 -1.46 -17.44
N ALA A 165 -9.79 -2.40 -16.49
CA ALA A 165 -8.63 -3.13 -16.02
C ALA A 165 -7.95 -3.92 -17.14
N ARG A 166 -8.73 -4.69 -17.92
CA ARG A 166 -8.21 -5.45 -19.07
C ARG A 166 -7.58 -4.54 -20.13
N TYR A 167 -8.23 -3.41 -20.43
CA TYR A 167 -7.69 -2.45 -21.37
C TYR A 167 -6.32 -1.92 -20.89
N ALA A 168 -6.22 -1.49 -19.64
CA ALA A 168 -4.97 -1.01 -19.06
C ALA A 168 -3.88 -2.10 -19.04
N GLU A 169 -4.23 -3.35 -18.70
CA GLU A 169 -3.32 -4.49 -18.71
C GLU A 169 -2.78 -4.78 -20.12
N THR A 170 -3.62 -4.64 -21.15
CA THR A 170 -3.24 -4.87 -22.54
C THR A 170 -2.30 -3.77 -23.06
N GLN A 171 -2.51 -2.53 -22.62
CA GLN A 171 -1.72 -1.37 -23.06
C GLN A 171 -0.42 -1.20 -22.26
N ALA A 172 -0.37 -1.71 -21.04
CA ALA A 172 0.83 -1.60 -20.20
C ALA A 172 2.02 -2.31 -20.85
N ASN A 173 3.20 -1.68 -20.76
CA ASN A 173 4.42 -2.21 -21.36
C ASN A 173 4.80 -3.57 -20.73
N PRO A 174 4.77 -4.68 -21.48
CA PRO A 174 5.12 -6.01 -20.96
C PRO A 174 6.60 -6.12 -20.55
N GLU A 175 7.49 -5.34 -21.15
CA GLU A 175 8.92 -5.33 -20.85
C GLU A 175 9.21 -4.64 -19.50
N ALA A 176 8.29 -3.84 -18.99
CA ALA A 176 8.41 -3.24 -17.66
C ALA A 176 8.07 -4.20 -16.51
N ARG A 177 7.70 -5.44 -16.78
CA ARG A 177 7.47 -6.53 -15.81
C ARG A 177 8.76 -7.33 -15.64
N PRO A 178 9.05 -7.82 -14.47
CA PRO A 178 9.06 -7.25 -13.14
C PRO A 178 10.50 -6.95 -12.72
N LEU A 179 10.62 -6.08 -11.75
CA LEU A 179 11.86 -6.05 -10.99
C LEU A 179 11.64 -6.67 -9.63
#